data_33fcb6fe10c3c1b257aa72f63aee62c6
#
_entry.id   33fcb6fe10c3c1b257aa72f63aee62c6
#
_cell.length_a   1.000
_cell.length_b   1.000
_cell.length_c   1.000
_cell.angle_alpha   90.00
_cell.angle_beta   90.00
_cell.angle_gamma   90.00
#
_symmetry.space_group_name_H-M   'P 1'
#
loop_
_entity.id
_entity.type
_entity.pdbx_description
1 polymer ?
#
loop_
_entity_poly.entity_id
_entity_poly.type
_entity_poly.pdbx_seq_one_letter_code
_entity_poly.pdbx_strand_id
1 'polypeptide(L)'
;MCILQARPKGRQSCCEFSSGEVSLMGVFVILLTVVTGILALAYAFKTYQKIMSFNVENDRIVELSDIIHRGAMAFLFREYKWLFPFVIVVAGLLGWQVGVASAVCFVLGALCSAASGFFGMIVATRANGRTSFAAITGVNEALGIAFGGGSVMGMSVVGIGVIGIAVCYMIFQDANIITSFGMGASSIALFARVGGGIYTKAADVGADLVGKVE
;
A
#
# COMPACT_ATOMS: atom_id res chain seq x y z
N MET A 1 0.58 -42.69 -43.49
CA MET A 1 1.86 -43.03 -42.87
C MET A 1 1.87 -42.37 -41.49
N CYS A 2 1.46 -43.15 -40.50
CA CYS A 2 1.17 -42.72 -39.13
C CYS A 2 2.44 -42.89 -38.30
N ILE A 3 2.97 -41.81 -37.73
CA ILE A 3 4.04 -41.93 -36.74
C ILE A 3 3.44 -41.52 -35.40
N LEU A 4 3.00 -42.55 -34.66
CA LEU A 4 2.72 -42.52 -33.25
C LEU A 4 4.02 -42.23 -32.49
N GLN A 5 4.17 -41.04 -31.87
CA GLN A 5 5.21 -40.81 -30.88
C GLN A 5 4.60 -41.02 -29.50
N ALA A 6 4.97 -42.15 -28.92
CA ALA A 6 4.67 -42.52 -27.54
C ALA A 6 5.26 -41.50 -26.54
N ARG A 7 4.43 -40.88 -25.72
CA ARG A 7 4.87 -40.16 -24.51
C ARG A 7 5.34 -41.15 -23.45
N PRO A 8 6.52 -41.02 -22.88
CA PRO A 8 6.94 -41.86 -21.76
C PRO A 8 6.09 -41.53 -20.53
N LYS A 9 5.34 -42.49 -20.02
CA LYS A 9 4.82 -42.55 -18.64
C LYS A 9 6.01 -42.67 -17.70
N GLY A 10 6.31 -41.61 -16.93
CA GLY A 10 7.33 -41.72 -15.91
C GLY A 10 7.89 -40.39 -15.51
N ARG A 11 7.18 -39.67 -14.68
CA ARG A 11 7.68 -38.79 -13.62
C ARG A 11 6.56 -37.91 -13.02
N GLN A 12 5.53 -38.59 -12.49
CA GLN A 12 4.65 -38.00 -11.48
C GLN A 12 5.03 -38.66 -10.15
N SER A 13 6.13 -38.27 -9.58
CA SER A 13 6.46 -38.62 -8.19
C SER A 13 7.52 -37.65 -7.72
N CYS A 14 7.10 -36.47 -7.35
CA CYS A 14 7.77 -35.59 -6.39
C CYS A 14 6.80 -34.47 -6.02
N CYS A 15 6.26 -34.58 -4.86
CA CYS A 15 5.47 -33.68 -4.04
C CYS A 15 4.08 -34.19 -3.69
N GLU A 16 3.99 -35.47 -3.29
CA GLU A 16 3.02 -35.86 -2.28
C GLU A 16 3.63 -35.49 -0.91
N PHE A 17 3.64 -34.22 -0.62
CA PHE A 17 3.96 -33.71 0.70
C PHE A 17 2.76 -34.00 1.60
N SER A 18 2.96 -34.86 2.59
CA SER A 18 1.97 -35.36 3.55
C SER A 18 1.02 -34.24 4.04
N SER A 19 -0.25 -34.37 3.70
CA SER A 19 -1.32 -33.39 3.95
C SER A 19 -1.59 -33.10 5.43
N GLY A 20 -0.98 -33.79 6.36
CA GLY A 20 -1.16 -33.62 7.82
C GLY A 20 -0.12 -32.68 8.47
N GLU A 21 1.15 -32.77 8.05
CA GLU A 21 2.20 -31.87 8.59
C GLU A 21 2.16 -30.48 7.98
N VAL A 22 1.71 -30.37 6.71
CA VAL A 22 1.50 -29.08 6.03
C VAL A 22 0.43 -28.24 6.75
N SER A 23 -0.58 -28.87 7.35
CA SER A 23 -1.66 -28.16 8.06
C SER A 23 -1.16 -27.44 9.32
N LEU A 24 -0.32 -28.06 10.14
CA LEU A 24 0.17 -27.45 11.39
C LEU A 24 1.22 -26.37 11.13
N MET A 25 2.16 -26.62 10.22
CA MET A 25 3.17 -25.66 9.81
C MET A 25 2.55 -24.48 9.06
N GLY A 26 1.55 -24.73 8.20
CA GLY A 26 0.80 -23.69 7.50
C GLY A 26 0.05 -22.76 8.47
N VAL A 27 -0.65 -23.32 9.46
CA VAL A 27 -1.34 -22.54 10.50
C VAL A 27 -0.33 -21.71 11.31
N PHE A 28 0.81 -22.29 11.67
CA PHE A 28 1.85 -21.56 12.40
C PHE A 28 2.42 -20.38 11.59
N VAL A 29 2.70 -20.59 10.30
CA VAL A 29 3.18 -19.52 9.40
C VAL A 29 2.15 -18.41 9.27
N ILE A 30 0.87 -18.74 9.10
CA ILE A 30 -0.21 -17.76 9.01
C ILE A 30 -0.32 -16.96 10.31
N LEU A 31 -0.28 -17.63 11.45
CA LEU A 31 -0.35 -16.95 12.75
C LEU A 31 0.83 -15.99 12.94
N LEU A 32 2.04 -16.43 12.61
CA LEU A 32 3.25 -15.59 12.65
C LEU A 32 3.12 -14.39 11.73
N THR A 33 2.57 -14.58 10.54
CA THR A 33 2.33 -13.53 9.53
C THR A 33 1.33 -12.49 10.04
N VAL A 34 0.23 -12.92 10.66
CA VAL A 34 -0.75 -12.00 11.25
C VAL A 34 -0.16 -11.24 12.44
N VAL A 35 0.58 -11.91 13.31
CA VAL A 35 1.25 -11.27 14.45
C VAL A 35 2.25 -10.20 13.99
N THR A 36 3.09 -10.51 13.00
CA THR A 36 4.04 -9.52 12.44
C THR A 36 3.33 -8.34 11.79
N GLY A 37 2.21 -8.55 11.10
CA GLY A 37 1.38 -7.50 10.54
C GLY A 37 0.78 -6.58 11.63
N ILE A 38 0.27 -7.16 12.70
CA ILE A 38 -0.26 -6.39 13.85
C ILE A 38 0.85 -5.59 14.54
N LEU A 39 2.03 -6.18 14.73
CA LEU A 39 3.18 -5.47 15.32
C LEU A 39 3.62 -4.29 14.42
N ALA A 40 3.61 -4.47 13.10
CA ALA A 40 3.91 -3.40 12.16
C ALA A 40 2.92 -2.22 12.29
N LEU A 41 1.62 -2.51 12.37
CA LEU A 41 0.58 -1.49 12.56
C LEU A 41 0.68 -0.81 13.94
N ALA A 42 0.96 -1.57 15.00
CA ALA A 42 1.16 -1.02 16.33
C ALA A 42 2.38 -0.07 16.39
N TYR A 43 3.48 -0.44 15.72
CA TYR A 43 4.65 0.43 15.59
C TYR A 43 4.32 1.70 14.79
N ALA A 44 3.62 1.56 13.66
CA ALA A 44 3.17 2.69 12.86
C ALA A 44 2.31 3.66 13.69
N PHE A 45 1.36 3.14 14.46
CA PHE A 45 0.49 3.94 15.31
C PHE A 45 1.26 4.70 16.42
N LYS A 46 2.19 4.02 17.12
CA LYS A 46 3.04 4.67 18.13
C LYS A 46 3.91 5.78 17.52
N THR A 47 4.50 5.51 16.37
CA THR A 47 5.34 6.50 15.68
C THR A 47 4.51 7.68 15.18
N TYR A 48 3.30 7.43 14.68
CA TYR A 48 2.35 8.49 14.33
C TYR A 48 2.03 9.39 15.53
N GLN A 49 1.70 8.80 16.69
CA GLN A 49 1.42 9.56 17.91
C GLN A 49 2.63 10.42 18.33
N LYS A 50 3.85 9.87 18.25
CA LYS A 50 5.07 10.60 18.56
C LYS A 50 5.29 11.79 17.62
N ILE A 51 5.03 11.65 16.32
CA ILE A 51 5.12 12.76 15.36
C ILE A 51 4.05 13.82 15.63
N MET A 52 2.83 13.39 15.94
CA MET A 52 1.72 14.32 16.19
C MET A 52 1.87 15.09 17.51
N SER A 53 2.60 14.56 18.49
CA SER A 53 2.89 15.26 19.75
C SER A 53 3.91 16.39 19.59
N PHE A 54 4.60 16.49 18.46
CA PHE A 54 5.51 17.60 18.18
C PHE A 54 4.72 18.86 17.78
N ASN A 55 4.71 19.86 18.65
CA ASN A 55 4.01 21.13 18.43
C ASN A 55 4.83 22.04 17.51
N VAL A 56 4.14 22.71 16.60
CA VAL A 56 4.71 23.74 15.70
C VAL A 56 4.19 25.10 16.20
N GLU A 57 5.08 25.93 16.69
CA GLU A 57 4.73 27.24 17.26
C GLU A 57 4.69 28.37 16.21
N ASN A 58 4.96 28.05 14.93
CA ASN A 58 5.00 29.04 13.87
C ASN A 58 3.72 28.97 13.03
N ASP A 59 2.86 29.98 13.17
CA ASP A 59 1.56 30.06 12.46
C ASP A 59 1.69 29.99 10.95
N ARG A 60 2.77 30.55 10.38
CA ARG A 60 3.00 30.54 8.93
C ARG A 60 3.30 29.13 8.42
N ILE A 61 4.06 28.35 9.17
CA ILE A 61 4.34 26.95 8.80
C ILE A 61 3.07 26.10 8.90
N VAL A 62 2.24 26.35 9.92
CA VAL A 62 0.95 25.67 10.09
C VAL A 62 0.02 25.99 8.93
N GLU A 63 -0.12 27.25 8.56
CA GLU A 63 -0.96 27.69 7.42
C GLU A 63 -0.51 27.02 6.10
N LEU A 64 0.79 27.06 5.80
CA LEU A 64 1.34 26.43 4.59
C LEU A 64 1.16 24.90 4.61
N SER A 65 1.36 24.25 5.75
CA SER A 65 1.13 22.82 5.93
C SER A 65 -0.33 22.43 5.66
N ASP A 66 -1.28 23.26 6.09
CA ASP A 66 -2.71 23.02 5.86
C ASP A 66 -3.09 23.23 4.38
N ILE A 67 -2.48 24.20 3.69
CA ILE A 67 -2.67 24.37 2.24
C ILE A 67 -2.17 23.16 1.48
N ILE A 68 -0.96 22.66 1.82
CA ILE A 68 -0.37 21.46 1.20
C ILE A 68 -1.25 20.24 1.48
N HIS A 69 -1.71 20.08 2.72
CA HIS A 69 -2.59 18.96 3.09
C HIS A 69 -3.89 18.97 2.29
N ARG A 70 -4.55 20.13 2.17
CA ARG A 70 -5.77 20.28 1.35
C ARG A 70 -5.53 19.97 -0.11
N GLY A 71 -4.43 20.43 -0.68
CA GLY A 71 -4.03 20.11 -2.06
C GLY A 71 -3.81 18.61 -2.28
N ALA A 72 -3.09 17.95 -1.36
CA ALA A 72 -2.84 16.50 -1.40
C ALA A 72 -4.14 15.69 -1.27
N MET A 73 -5.06 16.09 -0.40
CA MET A 73 -6.37 15.43 -0.26
C MET A 73 -7.23 15.61 -1.52
N ALA A 74 -7.27 16.81 -2.09
CA ALA A 74 -7.99 17.07 -3.33
C ALA A 74 -7.46 16.20 -4.49
N PHE A 75 -6.14 16.07 -4.61
CA PHE A 75 -5.49 15.17 -5.56
C PHE A 75 -5.92 13.71 -5.35
N LEU A 76 -5.83 13.20 -4.14
CA LEU A 76 -6.17 11.81 -3.77
C LEU A 76 -7.62 11.47 -4.08
N PHE A 77 -8.56 12.34 -3.71
CA PHE A 77 -9.97 12.15 -4.03
C PHE A 77 -10.24 12.15 -5.54
N ARG A 78 -9.53 13.00 -6.28
CA ARG A 78 -9.63 13.01 -7.75
C ARG A 78 -9.12 11.73 -8.37
N GLU A 79 -7.99 11.24 -7.88
CA GLU A 79 -7.38 9.98 -8.31
C GLU A 79 -8.30 8.80 -8.04
N TYR A 80 -8.82 8.65 -6.82
CA TYR A 80 -9.71 7.55 -6.45
C TYR A 80 -11.02 7.55 -7.24
N LYS A 81 -11.51 8.72 -7.63
CA LYS A 81 -12.68 8.84 -8.50
C LYS A 81 -12.48 8.18 -9.86
N TRP A 82 -11.26 8.23 -10.41
CA TRP A 82 -10.92 7.59 -11.68
C TRP A 82 -10.52 6.13 -11.51
N LEU A 83 -9.95 5.77 -10.37
CA LEU A 83 -9.59 4.39 -10.05
C LEU A 83 -10.82 3.50 -9.81
N PHE A 84 -11.88 4.06 -9.25
CA PHE A 84 -13.10 3.30 -8.95
C PHE A 84 -13.70 2.57 -10.17
N PRO A 85 -13.98 3.24 -11.31
CA PRO A 85 -14.48 2.54 -12.51
C PRO A 85 -13.47 1.53 -13.07
N PHE A 86 -12.17 1.81 -13.01
CA PHE A 86 -11.14 0.87 -13.42
C PHE A 86 -11.19 -0.43 -12.60
N VAL A 87 -11.27 -0.32 -11.27
CA VAL A 87 -11.37 -1.48 -10.37
C VAL A 87 -12.62 -2.31 -10.69
N ILE A 88 -13.77 -1.68 -10.95
CA ILE A 88 -15.01 -2.38 -11.30
C ILE A 88 -14.87 -3.15 -12.61
N VAL A 89 -14.30 -2.52 -13.64
CA VAL A 89 -14.12 -3.17 -14.96
C VAL A 89 -13.20 -4.38 -14.85
N VAL A 90 -12.05 -4.22 -14.19
CA VAL A 90 -11.07 -5.32 -14.04
C VAL A 90 -11.63 -6.43 -13.14
N ALA A 91 -12.31 -6.10 -12.04
CA ALA A 91 -12.96 -7.08 -11.19
C ALA A 91 -14.05 -7.86 -11.95
N GLY A 92 -14.83 -7.19 -12.80
CA GLY A 92 -15.83 -7.83 -13.66
C GLY A 92 -15.22 -8.81 -14.67
N LEU A 93 -14.13 -8.41 -15.32
CA LEU A 93 -13.39 -9.28 -16.25
C LEU A 93 -12.79 -10.50 -15.54
N LEU A 94 -12.19 -10.31 -14.36
CA LEU A 94 -11.64 -11.39 -13.54
C LEU A 94 -12.75 -12.34 -13.06
N GLY A 95 -13.89 -11.79 -12.62
CA GLY A 95 -15.03 -12.59 -12.20
C GLY A 95 -15.59 -13.46 -13.31
N TRP A 96 -15.57 -12.97 -14.55
CA TRP A 96 -16.03 -13.71 -15.72
C TRP A 96 -15.03 -14.77 -16.18
N GLN A 97 -13.72 -14.44 -16.24
CA GLN A 97 -12.71 -15.32 -16.82
C GLN A 97 -12.13 -16.33 -15.83
N VAL A 98 -11.90 -15.92 -14.58
CA VAL A 98 -11.17 -16.71 -13.58
C VAL A 98 -12.12 -17.22 -12.49
N GLY A 99 -13.08 -16.40 -12.10
CA GLY A 99 -14.07 -16.73 -11.07
C GLY A 99 -14.28 -15.62 -10.04
N VAL A 100 -15.43 -15.68 -9.37
CA VAL A 100 -15.86 -14.65 -8.41
C VAL A 100 -14.88 -14.50 -7.24
N ALA A 101 -14.27 -15.58 -6.78
CA ALA A 101 -13.28 -15.55 -5.70
C ALA A 101 -12.06 -14.68 -6.04
N SER A 102 -11.54 -14.79 -7.27
CA SER A 102 -10.44 -13.96 -7.76
C SER A 102 -10.83 -12.48 -7.88
N ALA A 103 -12.06 -12.18 -8.30
CA ALA A 103 -12.56 -10.81 -8.34
C ALA A 103 -12.66 -10.20 -6.94
N VAL A 104 -13.15 -10.96 -5.95
CA VAL A 104 -13.23 -10.51 -4.55
C VAL A 104 -11.82 -10.25 -4.00
N CYS A 105 -10.87 -11.15 -4.20
CA CYS A 105 -9.48 -10.94 -3.77
C CYS A 105 -8.84 -9.71 -4.44
N PHE A 106 -9.09 -9.48 -5.72
CA PHE A 106 -8.63 -8.30 -6.44
C PHE A 106 -9.16 -7.00 -5.81
N VAL A 107 -10.47 -6.95 -5.53
CA VAL A 107 -11.10 -5.78 -4.89
C VAL A 107 -10.54 -5.57 -3.49
N LEU A 108 -10.38 -6.63 -2.69
CA LEU A 108 -9.76 -6.54 -1.36
C LEU A 108 -8.33 -6.00 -1.43
N GLY A 109 -7.52 -6.48 -2.37
CA GLY A 109 -6.16 -5.96 -2.58
C GLY A 109 -6.16 -4.49 -2.97
N ALA A 110 -7.06 -4.07 -3.86
CA ALA A 110 -7.22 -2.68 -4.25
C ALA A 110 -7.63 -1.80 -3.07
N LEU A 111 -8.59 -2.23 -2.25
CA LEU A 111 -9.04 -1.50 -1.05
C LEU A 111 -7.93 -1.37 0.00
N CYS A 112 -7.18 -2.45 0.27
CA CYS A 112 -6.04 -2.41 1.20
C CYS A 112 -4.97 -1.44 0.72
N SER A 113 -4.64 -1.43 -0.57
CA SER A 113 -3.67 -0.52 -1.16
C SER A 113 -4.15 0.93 -1.12
N ALA A 114 -5.40 1.19 -1.47
CA ALA A 114 -5.99 2.53 -1.40
C ALA A 114 -6.02 3.06 0.04
N ALA A 115 -6.42 2.24 1.01
CA ALA A 115 -6.43 2.61 2.43
C ALA A 115 -5.02 2.95 2.94
N SER A 116 -4.02 2.11 2.63
CA SER A 116 -2.63 2.37 3.06
C SER A 116 -2.06 3.64 2.42
N GLY A 117 -2.36 3.91 1.15
CA GLY A 117 -2.00 5.15 0.46
C GLY A 117 -2.65 6.39 1.07
N PHE A 118 -3.93 6.29 1.43
CA PHE A 118 -4.67 7.36 2.10
C PHE A 118 -4.07 7.71 3.46
N PHE A 119 -3.84 6.71 4.32
CA PHE A 119 -3.19 6.93 5.61
C PHE A 119 -1.78 7.48 5.45
N GLY A 120 -0.99 6.94 4.51
CA GLY A 120 0.35 7.41 4.22
C GLY A 120 0.39 8.88 3.83
N MET A 121 -0.53 9.34 2.97
CA MET A 121 -0.62 10.73 2.54
C MET A 121 -0.98 11.67 3.70
N ILE A 122 -1.93 11.29 4.57
CA ILE A 122 -2.28 12.08 5.75
C ILE A 122 -1.05 12.26 6.65
N VAL A 123 -0.32 11.18 6.92
CA VAL A 123 0.84 11.24 7.80
C VAL A 123 1.97 12.05 7.17
N ALA A 124 2.28 11.82 5.89
CA ALA A 124 3.34 12.50 5.17
C ALA A 124 3.12 14.02 5.13
N THR A 125 1.92 14.47 4.77
CA THR A 125 1.60 15.90 4.68
C THR A 125 1.65 16.59 6.04
N ARG A 126 1.25 15.91 7.13
CA ARG A 126 1.33 16.46 8.48
C ARG A 126 2.74 16.39 9.07
N ALA A 127 3.54 15.40 8.72
CA ALA A 127 4.94 15.30 9.13
C ALA A 127 5.81 16.37 8.46
N ASN A 128 5.48 16.78 7.23
CA ASN A 128 6.28 17.71 6.44
C ASN A 128 6.45 19.08 7.13
N GLY A 129 5.36 19.70 7.58
CA GLY A 129 5.44 20.98 8.31
C GLY A 129 6.22 20.87 9.61
N ARG A 130 6.08 19.74 10.34
CA ARG A 130 6.84 19.48 11.58
C ARG A 130 8.32 19.28 11.31
N THR A 131 8.67 18.61 10.22
CA THR A 131 10.05 18.43 9.78
C THR A 131 10.70 19.79 9.47
N SER A 132 9.98 20.67 8.76
CA SER A 132 10.47 22.00 8.41
C SER A 132 10.69 22.86 9.67
N PHE A 133 9.80 22.79 10.66
CA PHE A 133 9.96 23.50 11.92
C PHE A 133 11.12 22.94 12.74
N ALA A 134 11.24 21.61 12.85
CA ALA A 134 12.33 20.96 13.56
C ALA A 134 13.70 21.26 12.94
N ALA A 135 13.77 21.53 11.64
CA ALA A 135 15.01 21.90 10.95
C ALA A 135 15.61 23.23 11.46
N ILE A 136 14.80 24.10 12.07
CA ILE A 136 15.27 25.34 12.70
C ILE A 136 16.09 24.99 13.96
N THR A 137 15.68 23.95 14.70
CA THR A 137 16.35 23.51 15.92
C THR A 137 17.59 22.68 15.63
N GLY A 138 17.50 21.78 14.63
CA GLY A 138 18.64 20.95 14.21
C GLY A 138 18.28 19.88 13.18
N VAL A 139 19.28 19.52 12.38
CA VAL A 139 19.14 18.53 11.31
C VAL A 139 18.75 17.14 11.86
N ASN A 140 19.27 16.74 13.01
CA ASN A 140 18.98 15.43 13.59
C ASN A 140 17.51 15.29 14.03
N GLU A 141 16.93 16.34 14.59
CA GLU A 141 15.52 16.36 14.97
C GLU A 141 14.61 16.31 13.74
N ALA A 142 14.91 17.11 12.72
CA ALA A 142 14.19 17.10 11.45
C ALA A 142 14.22 15.73 10.78
N LEU A 143 15.40 15.09 10.71
CA LEU A 143 15.55 13.75 10.19
C LEU A 143 14.74 12.73 10.98
N GLY A 144 14.71 12.83 12.31
CA GLY A 144 13.94 11.93 13.16
C GLY A 144 12.44 11.98 12.84
N ILE A 145 11.87 13.16 12.58
CA ILE A 145 10.46 13.36 12.22
C ILE A 145 10.21 12.85 10.77
N ALA A 146 11.10 13.21 9.82
CA ALA A 146 10.97 12.80 8.43
C ALA A 146 11.02 11.28 8.26
N PHE A 147 12.02 10.61 8.85
CA PHE A 147 12.11 9.15 8.85
C PHE A 147 10.96 8.49 9.60
N GLY A 148 10.50 9.10 10.69
CA GLY A 148 9.31 8.64 11.40
C GLY A 148 8.08 8.64 10.50
N GLY A 149 7.83 9.72 9.75
CA GLY A 149 6.74 9.81 8.79
C GLY A 149 6.80 8.73 7.70
N GLY A 150 7.98 8.54 7.11
CA GLY A 150 8.22 7.47 6.13
C GLY A 150 8.03 6.07 6.73
N SER A 151 8.49 5.85 7.96
CA SER A 151 8.32 4.58 8.67
C SER A 151 6.85 4.25 8.94
N VAL A 152 6.03 5.24 9.31
CA VAL A 152 4.58 5.05 9.49
C VAL A 152 3.93 4.58 8.20
N MET A 153 4.24 5.23 7.07
CA MET A 153 3.72 4.82 5.77
C MET A 153 4.17 3.41 5.40
N GLY A 154 5.48 3.12 5.48
CA GLY A 154 6.04 1.82 5.12
C GLY A 154 5.48 0.67 5.95
N MET A 155 5.42 0.84 7.29
CA MET A 155 4.87 -0.18 8.19
C MET A 155 3.35 -0.36 8.04
N SER A 156 2.61 0.70 7.68
CA SER A 156 1.19 0.60 7.37
C SER A 156 0.94 -0.21 6.09
N VAL A 157 1.70 0.05 5.03
CA VAL A 157 1.60 -0.71 3.76
C VAL A 157 1.92 -2.18 3.99
N VAL A 158 3.03 -2.48 4.67
CA VAL A 158 3.44 -3.87 4.97
C VAL A 158 2.42 -4.54 5.88
N GLY A 159 2.00 -3.88 6.97
CA GLY A 159 1.06 -4.45 7.93
C GLY A 159 -0.29 -4.79 7.31
N ILE A 160 -0.89 -3.85 6.58
CA ILE A 160 -2.18 -4.06 5.89
C ILE A 160 -2.05 -5.11 4.79
N GLY A 161 -0.98 -5.06 3.99
CA GLY A 161 -0.75 -6.01 2.90
C GLY A 161 -0.57 -7.44 3.38
N VAL A 162 0.27 -7.63 4.41
CA VAL A 162 0.57 -8.95 4.98
C VAL A 162 -0.67 -9.55 5.66
N ILE A 163 -1.43 -8.76 6.43
CA ILE A 163 -2.70 -9.21 7.02
C ILE A 163 -3.72 -9.54 5.92
N GLY A 164 -3.84 -8.69 4.89
CA GLY A 164 -4.76 -8.91 3.78
C GLY A 164 -4.48 -10.22 3.04
N ILE A 165 -3.21 -10.52 2.74
CA ILE A 165 -2.81 -11.79 2.14
C ILE A 165 -3.12 -12.97 3.06
N ALA A 166 -2.81 -12.87 4.36
CA ALA A 166 -3.08 -13.92 5.32
C ALA A 166 -4.58 -14.24 5.41
N VAL A 167 -5.43 -13.21 5.45
CA VAL A 167 -6.90 -13.37 5.47
C VAL A 167 -7.40 -14.02 4.18
N CYS A 168 -6.94 -13.58 3.01
CA CYS A 168 -7.30 -14.20 1.73
C CYS A 168 -6.87 -15.67 1.68
N TYR A 169 -5.67 -15.99 2.19
CA TYR A 169 -5.20 -17.37 2.24
C TYR A 169 -6.03 -18.24 3.17
N MET A 170 -6.44 -17.73 4.32
CA MET A 170 -7.30 -18.48 5.27
C MET A 170 -8.67 -18.80 4.65
N ILE A 171 -9.20 -17.93 3.82
CA ILE A 171 -10.54 -18.09 3.22
C ILE A 171 -10.51 -19.01 1.98
N PHE A 172 -9.55 -18.80 1.09
CA PHE A 172 -9.59 -19.42 -0.24
C PHE A 172 -8.61 -20.60 -0.39
N GLN A 173 -7.52 -20.64 0.36
CA GLN A 173 -6.49 -21.71 0.35
C GLN A 173 -5.94 -22.03 -1.06
N ASP A 174 -6.04 -21.10 -2.01
CA ASP A 174 -5.59 -21.24 -3.39
C ASP A 174 -4.64 -20.10 -3.78
N ALA A 175 -3.42 -20.46 -4.16
CA ALA A 175 -2.37 -19.51 -4.53
C ALA A 175 -2.74 -18.66 -5.77
N ASN A 176 -3.50 -19.20 -6.71
CA ASN A 176 -3.92 -18.47 -7.90
C ASN A 176 -4.90 -17.35 -7.56
N ILE A 177 -5.84 -17.62 -6.63
CA ILE A 177 -6.79 -16.62 -6.14
C ILE A 177 -6.07 -15.51 -5.39
N ILE A 178 -5.07 -15.85 -4.57
CA ILE A 178 -4.27 -14.88 -3.80
C ILE A 178 -3.44 -13.98 -4.71
N THR A 179 -2.97 -14.49 -5.86
CA THR A 179 -2.27 -13.68 -6.85
C THR A 179 -3.13 -12.51 -7.34
N SER A 180 -4.46 -12.69 -7.40
CA SER A 180 -5.40 -11.62 -7.74
C SER A 180 -5.42 -10.49 -6.70
N PHE A 181 -5.20 -10.78 -5.41
CA PHE A 181 -5.01 -9.75 -4.37
C PHE A 181 -3.78 -8.88 -4.66
N GLY A 182 -2.65 -9.51 -4.97
CA GLY A 182 -1.42 -8.80 -5.35
C GLY A 182 -1.60 -7.93 -6.60
N MET A 183 -2.35 -8.43 -7.59
CA MET A 183 -2.67 -7.68 -8.81
C MET A 183 -3.54 -6.46 -8.52
N GLY A 184 -4.54 -6.58 -7.63
CA GLY A 184 -5.38 -5.46 -7.18
C GLY A 184 -4.57 -4.39 -6.46
N ALA A 185 -3.75 -4.79 -5.50
CA ALA A 185 -2.89 -3.89 -4.75
C ALA A 185 -1.86 -3.18 -5.66
N SER A 186 -1.22 -3.91 -6.58
CA SER A 186 -0.24 -3.38 -7.53
C SER A 186 -0.84 -2.41 -8.52
N SER A 187 -2.07 -2.66 -8.98
CA SER A 187 -2.78 -1.75 -9.88
C SER A 187 -2.99 -0.38 -9.24
N ILE A 188 -3.52 -0.33 -8.03
CA ILE A 188 -3.70 0.93 -7.29
C ILE A 188 -2.36 1.63 -7.04
N ALA A 189 -1.33 0.89 -6.60
CA ALA A 189 -0.01 1.44 -6.35
C ALA A 189 0.64 2.03 -7.62
N LEU A 190 0.41 1.41 -8.79
CA LEU A 190 0.90 1.92 -10.07
C LEU A 190 0.26 3.27 -10.42
N PHE A 191 -1.08 3.37 -10.34
CA PHE A 191 -1.79 4.61 -10.62
C PHE A 191 -1.41 5.72 -9.62
N ALA A 192 -1.33 5.41 -8.33
CA ALA A 192 -0.88 6.34 -7.30
C ALA A 192 0.53 6.90 -7.58
N ARG A 193 1.43 6.05 -8.07
CA ARG A 193 2.79 6.47 -8.46
C ARG A 193 2.80 7.40 -9.67
N VAL A 194 2.02 7.07 -10.71
CA VAL A 194 1.90 7.91 -11.92
C VAL A 194 1.22 9.24 -11.59
N GLY A 195 0.10 9.18 -10.86
CA GLY A 195 -0.64 10.37 -10.42
C GLY A 195 0.20 11.26 -9.52
N GLY A 196 0.95 10.69 -8.57
CA GLY A 196 1.89 11.41 -7.72
C GLY A 196 2.97 12.14 -8.52
N GLY A 197 3.49 11.53 -9.59
CA GLY A 197 4.44 12.17 -10.50
C GLY A 197 3.85 13.39 -11.23
N ILE A 198 2.58 13.32 -11.62
CA ILE A 198 1.87 14.47 -12.22
C ILE A 198 1.67 15.58 -11.17
N TYR A 199 1.31 15.22 -9.94
CA TYR A 199 1.11 16.16 -8.83
C TYR A 199 2.40 16.92 -8.49
N THR A 200 3.55 16.21 -8.39
CA THR A 200 4.85 16.84 -8.11
C THR A 200 5.27 17.78 -9.24
N LYS A 201 5.03 17.42 -10.50
CA LYS A 201 5.31 18.32 -11.63
C LYS A 201 4.43 19.58 -11.62
N ALA A 202 3.18 19.47 -11.23
CA ALA A 202 2.31 20.62 -11.05
C ALA A 202 2.82 21.55 -9.94
N ALA A 203 3.35 21.00 -8.85
CA ALA A 203 3.96 21.75 -7.75
C ALA A 203 5.26 22.47 -8.21
N ASP A 204 6.12 21.79 -8.97
CA ASP A 204 7.35 22.39 -9.55
C ASP A 204 7.01 23.59 -10.44
N VAL A 205 6.05 23.43 -11.35
CA VAL A 205 5.61 24.53 -12.24
C VAL A 205 5.02 25.69 -11.44
N GLY A 206 4.24 25.40 -10.39
CA GLY A 206 3.70 26.44 -9.50
C GLY A 206 4.80 27.21 -8.78
N ALA A 207 5.81 26.53 -8.27
CA ALA A 207 6.96 27.14 -7.60
C ALA A 207 7.78 28.01 -8.58
N ASP A 208 8.01 27.52 -9.79
CA ASP A 208 8.73 28.28 -10.83
C ASP A 208 8.01 29.56 -11.26
N LEU A 209 6.66 29.53 -11.29
CA LEU A 209 5.87 30.71 -11.62
C LEU A 209 5.96 31.76 -10.51
N VAL A 210 5.83 31.35 -9.25
CA VAL A 210 5.94 32.26 -8.09
C VAL A 210 7.34 32.88 -8.03
N GLY A 211 8.41 32.08 -8.16
CA GLY A 211 9.78 32.56 -8.11
C GLY A 211 10.20 33.48 -9.29
N LYS A 212 9.35 33.62 -10.34
CA LYS A 212 9.55 34.57 -11.42
C LYS A 212 8.79 35.90 -11.24
N VAL A 213 7.78 35.89 -10.36
CA VAL A 213 6.91 37.04 -10.11
C VAL A 213 7.34 37.80 -8.85
N GLU A 214 7.90 37.11 -7.86
CA GLU A 214 8.50 37.70 -6.66
C GLU A 214 10.02 37.96 -6.85
#